data_897554c657112ddb80850cf7748cd887
#
_entry.id   897554c657112ddb80850cf7748cd887
#
_cell.length_a   1.000
_cell.length_b   1.000
_cell.length_c   1.000
_cell.angle_alpha   90.00
_cell.angle_beta   90.00
_cell.angle_gamma   90.00
#
_symmetry.space_group_name_H-M   'P 1'
#
loop_
_entity.id
_entity.type
_entity.pdbx_description
1 polymer ?
#
loop_
_entity_poly.entity_id
_entity_poly.type
_entity_poly.pdbx_seq_one_letter_code
_entity_poly.pdbx_strand_id
1 'polypeptide(L)'
;MNDAATEFVEAAVRRYDEELNRAGFRTTRCGESPADWSWVGHVEPEHEELTVSLKEGFPFAAPRVALPARAGTADWHQTADGVLCLWDTHAQGDLPWLDAAGLLGRVQQWIRNAADGWVADAPQLDLEAYNSPRVITRRGQSVLPILIIDRWADLADHWFRATMPTDTGLMELKGYPRRTPPATSSVRSRRRRRGRGRPDRFVNGIAVDLGEMTHPLIPTDDLLDALGVQTPTVGGLLTAGRPVLVAARYSRAGVHGLMGFWLEPQGDGVIRGCLPVVEREASQHRRAGWHASSIADRTVTVIGAGSIGSYVADLLHRSGVHDLHVHDSDLLLPGNLVRHAASAAQVGAMKADAVRDTAAQRDPSWPITARPRINSLAEAVELLRDRDLVVDCTGDRRIWHLMRAAADIAGKSFVHVAVMGHGQYGRVDICPPLDGAEPLDEDPVVGVALTEWEGGCGDPVSPTPPIAVLETAAMGARFALRMLAGEQVPPAGESRALFPDVA
;
A
#
# COMPACT_ATOMS: atom_id res chain seq x y z
N MET A 1 29.58 20.72 -10.33
CA MET A 1 28.48 20.97 -9.42
C MET A 1 28.14 22.46 -9.49
N ASN A 2 26.90 22.84 -9.38
CA ASN A 2 26.46 24.20 -9.65
C ASN A 2 26.89 25.10 -8.45
N ASP A 3 27.81 26.05 -8.63
CA ASP A 3 28.32 26.94 -7.56
C ASP A 3 27.19 27.56 -6.70
N ALA A 4 26.08 27.94 -7.33
CA ALA A 4 24.93 28.52 -6.64
C ALA A 4 24.25 27.57 -5.64
N ALA A 5 24.21 26.25 -5.92
CA ALA A 5 23.66 25.27 -4.99
C ALA A 5 24.56 25.07 -3.77
N THR A 6 25.88 25.08 -3.99
CA THR A 6 26.87 24.99 -2.91
C THR A 6 26.81 26.23 -2.02
N GLU A 7 26.78 27.42 -2.61
CA GLU A 7 26.64 28.71 -1.87
C GLU A 7 25.37 28.77 -1.05
N PHE A 8 24.25 28.25 -1.58
CA PHE A 8 22.96 28.17 -0.85
C PHE A 8 23.08 27.31 0.42
N VAL A 9 23.65 26.08 0.25
CA VAL A 9 23.82 25.16 1.39
C VAL A 9 24.77 25.73 2.43
N GLU A 10 25.92 26.29 2.01
CA GLU A 10 26.87 26.93 2.93
C GLU A 10 26.24 28.10 3.68
N ALA A 11 25.46 28.94 2.99
CA ALA A 11 24.76 30.07 3.65
C ALA A 11 23.75 29.58 4.67
N ALA A 12 23.03 28.47 4.37
CA ALA A 12 22.09 27.84 5.30
C ALA A 12 22.82 27.30 6.55
N VAL A 13 23.96 26.62 6.36
CA VAL A 13 24.76 26.07 7.49
C VAL A 13 25.33 27.19 8.34
N ARG A 14 25.90 28.25 7.74
CA ARG A 14 26.44 29.43 8.51
C ARG A 14 25.34 30.11 9.33
N ARG A 15 24.18 30.36 8.75
CA ARG A 15 23.05 30.92 9.46
C ARG A 15 22.65 30.03 10.62
N TYR A 16 22.58 28.74 10.43
CA TYR A 16 22.21 27.79 11.46
C TYR A 16 23.22 27.73 12.60
N ASP A 17 24.50 27.81 12.31
CA ASP A 17 25.57 27.94 13.31
C ASP A 17 25.43 29.21 14.15
N GLU A 18 25.21 30.35 13.50
CA GLU A 18 24.98 31.63 14.22
C GLU A 18 23.74 31.58 15.12
N GLU A 19 22.66 30.98 14.69
CA GLU A 19 21.42 30.83 15.44
C GLU A 19 21.59 29.93 16.65
N LEU A 20 22.21 28.76 16.48
CA LEU A 20 22.49 27.81 17.56
C LEU A 20 23.48 28.41 18.59
N ASN A 21 24.54 29.09 18.13
CA ASN A 21 25.48 29.77 19.04
C ASN A 21 24.77 30.86 19.83
N ARG A 22 23.88 31.67 19.24
CA ARG A 22 23.05 32.65 19.96
C ARG A 22 22.11 32.02 20.99
N ALA A 23 21.66 30.79 20.71
CA ALA A 23 20.84 30.02 21.65
C ALA A 23 21.66 29.28 22.73
N GLY A 24 22.99 29.53 22.81
CA GLY A 24 23.86 28.97 23.84
C GLY A 24 24.49 27.61 23.50
N PHE A 25 24.30 27.11 22.30
CA PHE A 25 25.00 25.91 21.84
C PHE A 25 26.42 26.25 21.41
N ARG A 26 27.32 25.30 21.62
CA ARG A 26 28.74 25.43 21.24
C ARG A 26 29.04 24.52 20.06
N THR A 27 29.62 25.05 19.00
CA THR A 27 30.10 24.29 17.86
C THR A 27 31.19 23.35 18.30
N THR A 28 31.04 22.04 18.01
CA THR A 28 31.99 20.98 18.37
C THR A 28 32.69 20.42 17.16
N ARG A 29 32.07 20.47 15.99
CA ARG A 29 32.64 20.09 14.70
C ARG A 29 32.19 21.08 13.65
N CYS A 30 33.06 21.38 12.68
CA CYS A 30 32.75 22.13 11.47
C CYS A 30 33.62 21.62 10.32
N GLY A 31 33.12 21.74 9.08
CA GLY A 31 33.82 21.28 7.89
C GLY A 31 33.16 21.76 6.62
N GLU A 32 33.56 21.18 5.48
CA GLU A 32 33.09 21.60 4.17
C GLU A 32 31.69 21.04 3.85
N SER A 33 31.35 19.85 4.33
CA SER A 33 30.05 19.22 4.17
C SER A 33 29.12 19.56 5.34
N PRO A 34 27.79 19.69 5.13
CA PRO A 34 26.83 19.79 6.24
C PRO A 34 26.99 18.69 7.29
N ALA A 35 27.27 17.45 6.88
CA ALA A 35 27.44 16.32 7.79
C ALA A 35 28.65 16.46 8.74
N ASP A 36 29.56 17.40 8.48
CA ASP A 36 30.69 17.70 9.36
C ASP A 36 30.33 18.62 10.53
N TRP A 37 29.13 19.19 10.53
CA TRP A 37 28.73 20.18 11.52
C TRP A 37 27.97 19.54 12.68
N SER A 38 28.39 19.89 13.89
CA SER A 38 27.70 19.51 15.12
C SER A 38 27.90 20.52 16.24
N TRP A 39 26.89 20.57 17.14
CA TRP A 39 26.83 21.45 18.28
C TRP A 39 26.41 20.68 19.53
N VAL A 40 26.83 21.22 20.68
CA VAL A 40 26.46 20.71 22.01
C VAL A 40 25.94 21.84 22.84
N GLY A 41 24.84 21.64 23.54
CA GLY A 41 24.23 22.65 24.40
C GLY A 41 23.01 22.15 25.14
N HIS A 42 22.30 23.04 25.78
CA HIS A 42 21.09 22.78 26.53
C HIS A 42 19.95 23.63 25.96
N VAL A 43 18.75 23.07 25.89
CA VAL A 43 17.55 23.84 25.50
C VAL A 43 17.17 24.78 26.65
N GLU A 44 17.25 24.29 27.88
CA GLU A 44 17.11 25.04 29.14
C GLU A 44 18.19 24.52 30.13
N PRO A 45 18.70 25.37 31.04
CA PRO A 45 19.84 25.01 31.88
C PRO A 45 19.66 23.73 32.74
N GLU A 46 18.42 23.41 33.09
CA GLU A 46 18.04 22.24 33.89
C GLU A 46 17.89 20.95 33.06
N HIS A 47 17.84 21.06 31.74
CA HIS A 47 17.70 19.91 30.89
C HIS A 47 19.06 19.24 30.58
N GLU A 48 19.00 17.99 30.15
CA GLU A 48 20.17 17.19 29.72
C GLU A 48 20.87 17.88 28.52
N GLU A 49 22.17 17.68 28.43
CA GLU A 49 22.98 18.16 27.30
C GLU A 49 22.57 17.44 26.02
N LEU A 50 22.34 18.22 24.96
CA LEU A 50 21.96 17.75 23.63
C LEU A 50 23.12 17.84 22.65
N THR A 51 23.18 16.93 21.73
CA THR A 51 23.99 17.02 20.52
C THR A 51 23.09 17.24 19.33
N VAL A 52 23.32 18.32 18.58
CA VAL A 52 22.70 18.59 17.28
C VAL A 52 23.74 18.30 16.19
N SER A 53 23.38 17.57 15.14
CA SER A 53 24.25 17.35 14.00
C SER A 53 23.47 17.42 12.68
N LEU A 54 24.07 17.96 11.64
CA LEU A 54 23.46 18.00 10.32
C LEU A 54 23.68 16.70 9.57
N LYS A 55 22.89 16.51 8.52
CA LYS A 55 23.05 15.44 7.54
C LYS A 55 23.45 16.02 6.20
N GLU A 56 23.99 15.16 5.32
CA GLU A 56 24.43 15.54 3.97
C GLU A 56 23.38 16.32 3.17
N GLY A 57 22.11 15.98 3.31
CA GLY A 57 21.00 16.63 2.61
C GLY A 57 20.45 17.91 3.26
N PHE A 58 21.11 18.46 4.29
CA PHE A 58 20.68 19.74 4.91
C PHE A 58 20.78 20.90 3.88
N PRO A 59 19.83 21.86 3.85
CA PRO A 59 18.75 22.10 4.81
C PRO A 59 17.47 21.29 4.59
N PHE A 60 17.38 20.47 3.55
CA PHE A 60 16.16 19.69 3.23
C PHE A 60 16.08 18.37 4.01
N ALA A 61 17.18 17.86 4.52
CA ALA A 61 17.21 16.75 5.47
C ALA A 61 17.20 17.33 6.91
N ALA A 62 16.29 16.81 7.74
CA ALA A 62 16.21 17.23 9.13
C ALA A 62 17.51 16.96 9.91
N PRO A 63 17.95 17.88 10.78
CA PRO A 63 19.04 17.63 11.72
C PRO A 63 18.76 16.43 12.61
N ARG A 64 19.82 15.76 13.04
CA ARG A 64 19.78 14.73 14.06
C ARG A 64 20.00 15.39 15.41
N VAL A 65 19.11 15.13 16.37
CA VAL A 65 19.26 15.55 17.77
C VAL A 65 19.39 14.30 18.63
N ALA A 66 20.35 14.29 19.52
CA ALA A 66 20.56 13.18 20.44
C ALA A 66 20.75 13.66 21.86
N LEU A 67 20.35 12.82 22.82
CA LEU A 67 20.61 12.91 24.24
C LEU A 67 21.67 11.85 24.61
N PRO A 68 22.98 12.20 24.64
CA PRO A 68 24.04 11.21 24.89
C PRO A 68 23.91 10.50 26.24
N ALA A 69 23.38 11.19 27.25
CA ALA A 69 23.17 10.63 28.58
C ALA A 69 22.13 9.49 28.58
N ARG A 70 21.27 9.43 27.59
CA ARG A 70 20.24 8.39 27.43
C ARG A 70 20.65 7.28 26.44
N ALA A 71 21.86 7.31 25.92
CA ALA A 71 22.36 6.23 25.08
C ALA A 71 22.39 4.91 25.85
N GLY A 72 21.91 3.85 25.21
CA GLY A 72 21.76 2.52 25.83
C GLY A 72 20.34 2.21 26.33
N THR A 73 19.45 3.23 26.41
CA THR A 73 18.05 3.03 26.77
C THR A 73 17.15 3.43 25.59
N ALA A 74 16.43 2.48 25.03
CA ALA A 74 15.38 2.80 24.07
C ALA A 74 14.10 3.18 24.84
N ASP A 75 13.50 4.31 24.45
CA ASP A 75 12.20 4.76 24.98
C ASP A 75 11.35 5.27 23.84
N TRP A 76 10.08 5.54 24.09
CA TRP A 76 9.20 6.08 23.05
C TRP A 76 9.77 7.37 22.46
N HIS A 77 9.73 7.47 21.13
CA HIS A 77 10.30 8.59 20.37
C HIS A 77 11.80 8.84 20.58
N GLN A 78 12.53 7.81 21.04
CA GLN A 78 13.98 7.83 21.22
C GLN A 78 14.59 6.47 20.84
N THR A 79 15.57 6.47 19.96
CA THR A 79 16.30 5.24 19.59
C THR A 79 17.31 4.84 20.68
N ALA A 80 17.81 3.60 20.64
CA ALA A 80 18.77 3.09 21.62
C ALA A 80 20.10 3.85 21.68
N ASP A 81 20.46 4.62 20.65
CA ASP A 81 21.64 5.51 20.62
C ASP A 81 21.30 6.95 21.06
N GLY A 82 20.15 7.14 21.67
CA GLY A 82 19.72 8.42 22.27
C GLY A 82 19.21 9.44 21.28
N VAL A 83 18.98 9.06 20.00
CA VAL A 83 18.46 9.98 18.97
C VAL A 83 16.97 10.19 19.16
N LEU A 84 16.55 11.44 19.12
CA LEU A 84 15.16 11.84 19.29
C LEU A 84 14.39 11.72 17.95
N CYS A 85 13.20 11.16 17.99
CA CYS A 85 12.25 11.17 16.89
C CYS A 85 11.43 12.46 16.96
N LEU A 86 11.92 13.50 16.29
CA LEU A 86 11.32 14.85 16.37
C LEU A 86 10.29 15.10 15.26
N TRP A 87 10.37 14.36 14.15
CA TRP A 87 9.67 14.69 12.93
C TRP A 87 8.83 13.52 12.47
N ASP A 88 7.59 13.80 12.11
CA ASP A 88 6.81 12.89 11.30
C ASP A 88 7.34 12.95 9.86
N THR A 89 7.77 11.81 9.33
CA THR A 89 8.31 11.70 7.97
C THR A 89 7.27 12.00 6.88
N HIS A 90 6.00 12.03 7.26
CA HIS A 90 4.86 12.30 6.36
C HIS A 90 4.18 13.64 6.62
N ALA A 91 4.69 14.45 7.57
CA ALA A 91 4.13 15.76 7.82
C ALA A 91 4.17 16.59 6.54
N GLN A 92 3.00 17.09 6.13
CA GLN A 92 2.87 18.00 5.00
C GLN A 92 2.97 19.44 5.53
N GLY A 93 3.76 20.26 4.88
CA GLY A 93 3.90 21.66 5.23
C GLY A 93 5.35 22.15 5.26
N ASP A 94 5.56 23.25 5.97
CA ASP A 94 6.87 23.86 6.14
C ASP A 94 7.85 22.93 6.87
N LEU A 95 9.14 23.10 6.60
CA LEU A 95 10.21 22.36 7.27
C LEU A 95 10.61 23.12 8.54
N PRO A 96 10.10 22.76 9.73
CA PRO A 96 10.33 23.54 10.95
C PRO A 96 11.79 23.64 11.36
N TRP A 97 12.63 22.72 10.87
CA TRP A 97 14.07 22.70 11.15
C TRP A 97 14.91 23.59 10.24
N LEU A 98 14.29 24.37 9.33
CA LEU A 98 15.04 25.30 8.47
C LEU A 98 15.74 26.42 9.24
N ASP A 99 15.30 26.68 10.48
CA ASP A 99 15.97 27.52 11.43
C ASP A 99 16.14 26.85 12.80
N ALA A 100 17.06 27.38 13.61
CA ALA A 100 17.36 26.80 14.92
C ALA A 100 16.19 26.95 15.90
N ALA A 101 15.39 28.00 15.77
CA ALA A 101 14.26 28.28 16.68
C ALA A 101 13.19 27.19 16.52
N GLY A 102 12.85 26.81 15.27
CA GLY A 102 11.91 25.74 14.98
C GLY A 102 12.41 24.38 15.46
N LEU A 103 13.71 24.08 15.27
CA LEU A 103 14.31 22.86 15.82
C LEU A 103 14.19 22.83 17.36
N LEU A 104 14.63 23.89 18.03
CA LEU A 104 14.65 23.93 19.50
C LEU A 104 13.24 23.95 20.10
N GLY A 105 12.29 24.63 19.46
CA GLY A 105 10.88 24.55 19.83
C GLY A 105 10.31 23.11 19.75
N ARG A 106 10.71 22.36 18.74
CA ARG A 106 10.30 20.95 18.62
C ARG A 106 10.97 20.07 19.68
N VAL A 107 12.24 20.31 20.00
CA VAL A 107 12.92 19.60 21.10
C VAL A 107 12.26 19.90 22.44
N GLN A 108 11.91 21.16 22.74
CA GLN A 108 11.16 21.52 23.95
C GLN A 108 9.80 20.78 24.00
N GLN A 109 9.09 20.70 22.90
CA GLN A 109 7.84 19.96 22.85
C GLN A 109 8.07 18.46 23.12
N TRP A 110 9.13 17.87 22.55
CA TRP A 110 9.50 16.50 22.83
C TRP A 110 9.78 16.25 24.32
N ILE A 111 10.55 17.15 24.97
CA ILE A 111 10.86 17.06 26.41
C ILE A 111 9.59 17.11 27.26
N ARG A 112 8.67 18.02 26.95
CA ARG A 112 7.36 18.10 27.63
C ARG A 112 6.55 16.84 27.48
N ASN A 113 6.42 16.33 26.26
CA ASN A 113 5.67 15.10 25.98
C ASN A 113 6.29 13.89 26.70
N ALA A 114 7.62 13.81 26.76
CA ALA A 114 8.31 12.75 27.48
C ALA A 114 8.06 12.82 29.01
N ALA A 115 8.04 14.02 29.57
CA ALA A 115 7.73 14.22 30.99
C ALA A 115 6.27 13.85 31.33
N ASP A 116 5.35 14.07 30.41
CA ASP A 116 3.92 13.73 30.55
C ASP A 116 3.60 12.25 30.17
N GLY A 117 4.62 11.43 29.87
CA GLY A 117 4.44 10.02 29.49
C GLY A 117 3.74 9.84 28.14
N TRP A 118 3.86 10.82 27.23
CA TRP A 118 3.33 10.77 25.85
C TRP A 118 1.79 10.72 25.79
N VAL A 119 1.09 11.28 26.76
CA VAL A 119 -0.37 11.25 26.85
C VAL A 119 -1.05 11.92 25.65
N ALA A 120 -0.46 13.03 25.17
CA ALA A 120 -0.99 13.81 24.05
C ALA A 120 -0.49 13.35 22.66
N ASP A 121 0.38 12.36 22.62
CA ASP A 121 0.97 11.89 21.38
C ASP A 121 0.24 10.65 20.84
N ALA A 122 0.04 10.61 19.54
CA ALA A 122 -0.56 9.44 18.89
C ALA A 122 0.35 8.20 19.07
N PRO A 123 -0.21 7.02 19.36
CA PRO A 123 0.59 5.81 19.53
C PRO A 123 1.44 5.54 18.28
N GLN A 124 2.75 5.41 18.47
CA GLN A 124 3.65 4.94 17.43
C GLN A 124 3.64 3.40 17.47
N LEU A 125 3.22 2.78 16.38
CA LEU A 125 3.21 1.32 16.21
C LEU A 125 4.41 0.80 15.43
N ASP A 126 5.38 1.66 15.20
CA ASP A 126 6.55 1.43 14.38
C ASP A 126 7.68 0.86 15.24
N LEU A 127 7.45 -0.31 15.84
CA LEU A 127 8.47 -0.95 16.70
C LEU A 127 9.70 -1.39 15.92
N GLU A 128 9.62 -1.54 14.61
CA GLU A 128 10.76 -1.81 13.72
C GLU A 128 11.83 -0.73 13.82
N ALA A 129 11.46 0.52 14.10
CA ALA A 129 12.41 1.63 14.29
C ALA A 129 13.30 1.44 15.53
N TYR A 130 12.83 0.72 16.54
CA TYR A 130 13.53 0.50 17.81
C TYR A 130 14.26 -0.84 17.90
N ASN A 131 13.94 -1.79 17.02
CA ASN A 131 14.49 -3.11 17.01
C ASN A 131 15.42 -3.30 15.81
N SER A 132 16.55 -3.97 16.01
CA SER A 132 17.52 -4.19 14.93
C SER A 132 16.90 -4.98 13.78
N PRO A 133 16.92 -4.47 12.54
CA PRO A 133 16.31 -5.14 11.41
C PRO A 133 17.08 -6.42 11.04
N ARG A 134 16.37 -7.44 10.58
CA ARG A 134 16.97 -8.60 9.92
C ARG A 134 17.30 -8.27 8.48
N VAL A 135 18.57 -8.16 8.16
CA VAL A 135 19.03 -8.02 6.77
C VAL A 135 19.57 -9.37 6.31
N ILE A 136 19.20 -9.79 5.13
CA ILE A 136 19.69 -10.99 4.46
C ILE A 136 20.36 -10.62 3.14
N THR A 137 21.35 -11.42 2.72
CA THR A 137 21.98 -11.22 1.41
C THR A 137 21.41 -12.22 0.41
N ARG A 138 20.88 -11.74 -0.71
CA ARG A 138 20.39 -12.52 -1.83
C ARG A 138 21.01 -12.00 -3.12
N ARG A 139 21.66 -12.87 -3.89
CA ARG A 139 22.34 -12.52 -5.16
C ARG A 139 23.26 -11.29 -5.04
N GLY A 140 23.92 -11.12 -3.91
CA GLY A 140 24.82 -9.98 -3.65
C GLY A 140 24.12 -8.68 -3.24
N GLN A 141 22.80 -8.68 -3.10
CA GLN A 141 22.02 -7.53 -2.61
C GLN A 141 21.55 -7.78 -1.17
N SER A 142 21.57 -6.73 -0.38
CA SER A 142 20.96 -6.73 0.95
C SER A 142 19.47 -6.49 0.82
N VAL A 143 18.65 -7.41 1.34
CA VAL A 143 17.19 -7.31 1.34
C VAL A 143 16.65 -7.43 2.75
N LEU A 144 15.58 -6.69 3.04
CA LEU A 144 14.84 -6.76 4.27
C LEU A 144 13.70 -7.77 4.09
N PRO A 145 13.64 -8.88 4.89
CA PRO A 145 12.51 -9.80 4.81
C PRO A 145 11.21 -9.13 5.24
N ILE A 146 10.11 -9.47 4.55
CA ILE A 146 8.76 -9.03 4.88
C ILE A 146 7.87 -10.25 4.91
N LEU A 147 7.19 -10.52 6.03
CA LEU A 147 6.22 -11.59 6.15
C LEU A 147 4.83 -11.09 5.77
N ILE A 148 4.22 -11.72 4.77
CA ILE A 148 2.82 -11.48 4.40
C ILE A 148 1.96 -12.56 5.04
N ILE A 149 0.93 -12.13 5.76
CA ILE A 149 -0.14 -12.98 6.30
C ILE A 149 -1.49 -12.54 5.72
N ASP A 150 -2.47 -13.43 5.69
CA ASP A 150 -3.81 -13.06 5.23
C ASP A 150 -4.55 -12.30 6.34
N ARG A 151 -4.82 -12.94 7.48
CA ARG A 151 -5.42 -12.32 8.66
C ARG A 151 -4.75 -12.81 9.93
N TRP A 152 -4.54 -11.91 10.89
CA TRP A 152 -3.97 -12.27 12.20
C TRP A 152 -4.83 -13.26 12.97
N ALA A 153 -6.16 -13.10 12.91
CA ALA A 153 -7.08 -13.97 13.62
C ALA A 153 -6.92 -15.47 13.29
N ASP A 154 -6.52 -15.77 12.04
CA ASP A 154 -6.28 -17.14 11.59
C ASP A 154 -4.93 -17.68 12.05
N LEU A 155 -4.02 -16.81 12.45
CA LEU A 155 -2.64 -17.14 12.80
C LEU A 155 -2.39 -17.17 14.32
N ALA A 156 -3.17 -16.41 15.10
CA ALA A 156 -2.97 -16.23 16.54
C ALA A 156 -2.83 -17.58 17.27
N ASP A 157 -1.78 -17.71 18.10
CA ASP A 157 -1.45 -18.90 18.90
C ASP A 157 -1.20 -20.19 18.09
N HIS A 158 -0.95 -20.07 16.79
CA HIS A 158 -0.70 -21.20 15.92
C HIS A 158 0.74 -21.24 15.42
N TRP A 159 1.21 -22.48 15.18
CA TRP A 159 2.41 -22.72 14.40
C TRP A 159 2.10 -22.57 12.91
N PHE A 160 3.03 -21.99 12.19
CA PHE A 160 2.91 -21.81 10.75
C PHE A 160 4.22 -22.17 10.02
N ARG A 161 4.17 -22.19 8.70
CA ARG A 161 5.34 -22.21 7.83
C ARG A 161 5.32 -21.00 6.93
N ALA A 162 6.46 -20.35 6.80
CA ALA A 162 6.65 -19.31 5.80
C ALA A 162 7.69 -19.76 4.76
N THR A 163 7.59 -19.27 3.55
CA THR A 163 8.67 -19.44 2.57
C THR A 163 9.93 -18.77 3.06
N MET A 164 11.09 -19.30 2.68
CA MET A 164 12.32 -18.52 2.83
C MET A 164 12.23 -17.25 1.98
N PRO A 165 12.83 -16.15 2.43
CA PRO A 165 12.75 -14.89 1.70
C PRO A 165 13.16 -15.03 0.24
N THR A 166 12.37 -14.43 -0.65
CA THR A 166 12.68 -14.31 -2.09
C THR A 166 13.83 -13.32 -2.33
N ASP A 167 14.20 -13.10 -3.57
CA ASP A 167 15.19 -12.07 -3.94
C ASP A 167 14.72 -10.64 -3.60
N THR A 168 13.41 -10.44 -3.48
CA THR A 168 12.80 -9.19 -3.02
C THR A 168 12.55 -9.13 -1.50
N GLY A 169 12.92 -10.16 -0.77
CA GLY A 169 12.68 -10.28 0.67
C GLY A 169 11.30 -10.83 1.04
N LEU A 170 10.40 -11.05 0.09
CA LEU A 170 9.04 -11.50 0.37
C LEU A 170 9.00 -12.91 0.96
N MET A 171 8.23 -13.08 2.02
CA MET A 171 7.91 -14.33 2.69
C MET A 171 6.39 -14.48 2.77
N GLU A 172 5.88 -15.65 2.41
CA GLU A 172 4.44 -15.94 2.43
C GLU A 172 4.17 -17.19 3.25
N LEU A 173 3.01 -17.23 3.88
CA LEU A 173 2.54 -18.43 4.56
C LEU A 173 2.36 -19.57 3.57
N LYS A 174 2.73 -20.79 3.98
CA LYS A 174 2.51 -22.03 3.24
C LYS A 174 1.82 -23.07 4.12
N GLY A 175 0.60 -23.37 3.74
CA GLY A 175 -0.27 -24.26 4.50
C GLY A 175 -1.07 -23.53 5.60
N TYR A 176 -2.02 -24.24 6.18
CA TYR A 176 -2.85 -23.70 7.24
C TYR A 176 -2.11 -23.70 8.58
N PRO A 177 -2.37 -22.69 9.44
CA PRO A 177 -1.87 -22.65 10.80
C PRO A 177 -2.25 -23.93 11.58
N ARG A 178 -1.36 -24.36 12.49
CA ARG A 178 -1.53 -25.57 13.30
C ARG A 178 -1.35 -25.28 14.77
N ARG A 179 -2.19 -25.87 15.62
CA ARG A 179 -2.03 -25.78 17.08
C ARG A 179 -0.84 -26.60 17.60
N THR A 180 -0.45 -27.65 16.87
CA THR A 180 0.69 -28.50 17.26
C THR A 180 1.98 -28.03 16.60
N PRO A 181 3.10 -28.03 17.33
CA PRO A 181 4.41 -27.67 16.77
C PRO A 181 4.76 -28.57 15.59
N PRO A 182 5.55 -28.07 14.63
CA PRO A 182 6.06 -28.89 13.56
C PRO A 182 6.86 -30.04 14.15
N ALA A 183 6.58 -31.26 13.72
CA ALA A 183 7.33 -32.42 14.18
C ALA A 183 8.83 -32.13 14.04
N THR A 184 9.56 -32.27 15.09
CA THR A 184 11.03 -32.25 15.11
C THR A 184 11.55 -33.55 14.48
N SER A 185 10.97 -33.98 13.35
CA SER A 185 11.42 -35.17 12.67
C SER A 185 12.88 -34.98 12.35
N SER A 186 13.72 -35.61 13.20
CA SER A 186 15.01 -36.03 12.75
C SER A 186 14.81 -36.62 11.37
N VAL A 187 15.32 -35.96 10.36
CA VAL A 187 15.51 -36.59 9.06
C VAL A 187 16.43 -37.75 9.32
N ARG A 188 15.84 -38.92 9.65
CA ARG A 188 16.57 -40.18 9.53
C ARG A 188 17.03 -40.19 8.09
N SER A 189 18.33 -40.04 7.94
CA SER A 189 19.03 -40.07 6.67
C SER A 189 18.57 -41.29 5.86
N ARG A 190 17.60 -41.08 5.02
CA ARG A 190 17.44 -41.96 3.87
C ARG A 190 18.65 -41.70 3.00
N ARG A 191 19.53 -42.70 2.96
CA ARG A 191 20.75 -42.85 2.18
C ARG A 191 20.91 -41.77 1.07
N ARG A 192 21.99 -40.99 1.24
CA ARG A 192 22.57 -40.12 0.23
C ARG A 192 22.43 -40.70 -1.19
N ARG A 193 21.47 -40.25 -1.94
CA ARG A 193 21.66 -40.11 -3.37
C ARG A 193 22.32 -38.75 -3.56
N ARG A 194 23.52 -38.77 -4.13
CA ARG A 194 24.30 -37.61 -4.53
C ARG A 194 23.43 -36.71 -5.44
N GLY A 195 22.87 -35.66 -4.86
CA GLY A 195 22.21 -34.55 -5.55
C GLY A 195 22.34 -33.37 -4.63
N ARG A 196 22.84 -32.25 -5.13
CA ARG A 196 22.96 -30.99 -4.41
C ARG A 196 21.63 -30.72 -3.68
N GLY A 197 21.63 -30.83 -2.33
CA GLY A 197 20.47 -30.55 -1.50
C GLY A 197 19.99 -29.14 -1.81
N ARG A 198 18.76 -28.99 -2.29
CA ARG A 198 18.10 -27.69 -2.32
C ARG A 198 17.97 -27.22 -0.88
N PRO A 199 18.36 -25.97 -0.57
CA PRO A 199 18.18 -25.43 0.77
C PRO A 199 16.71 -25.53 1.18
N ASP A 200 16.47 -25.68 2.49
CA ASP A 200 15.10 -25.70 3.02
C ASP A 200 14.35 -24.49 2.50
N ARG A 201 13.22 -24.73 1.82
CA ARG A 201 12.41 -23.68 1.20
C ARG A 201 11.51 -22.98 2.20
N PHE A 202 11.50 -23.43 3.47
CA PHE A 202 10.57 -22.97 4.48
C PHE A 202 11.27 -22.76 5.83
N VAL A 203 10.76 -21.78 6.57
CA VAL A 203 11.04 -21.56 7.98
C VAL A 203 9.79 -21.87 8.79
N ASN A 204 9.97 -22.48 9.97
CA ASN A 204 8.89 -22.66 10.92
C ASN A 204 8.70 -21.39 11.71
N GLY A 205 7.45 -21.03 11.95
CA GLY A 205 7.10 -19.88 12.74
C GLY A 205 5.98 -20.17 13.75
N ILE A 206 5.86 -19.29 14.71
CA ILE A 206 4.80 -19.27 15.70
C ILE A 206 4.27 -17.84 15.83
N ALA A 207 2.96 -17.70 16.01
CA ALA A 207 2.32 -16.43 16.30
C ALA A 207 2.13 -16.29 17.83
N VAL A 208 2.30 -15.06 18.32
CA VAL A 208 2.12 -14.72 19.75
C VAL A 208 1.51 -13.34 19.88
N ASP A 209 0.68 -13.15 20.89
CA ASP A 209 0.19 -11.82 21.29
C ASP A 209 1.01 -11.33 22.49
N LEU A 210 1.69 -10.19 22.32
CA LEU A 210 2.51 -9.58 23.38
C LEU A 210 1.69 -8.67 24.30
N GLY A 211 0.41 -8.42 23.95
CA GLY A 211 -0.45 -7.52 24.72
C GLY A 211 -0.04 -6.05 24.60
N GLU A 212 -0.32 -5.29 25.66
CA GLU A 212 -0.03 -3.85 25.72
C GLU A 212 1.45 -3.61 26.00
N MET A 213 2.08 -2.83 25.11
CA MET A 213 3.50 -2.52 25.18
C MET A 213 3.76 -1.30 26.05
N THR A 214 4.56 -1.46 27.08
CA THR A 214 5.03 -0.37 27.95
C THR A 214 6.34 0.25 27.46
N HIS A 215 7.14 -0.51 26.68
CA HIS A 215 8.43 -0.08 26.14
C HIS A 215 8.53 -0.46 24.65
N PRO A 216 9.21 0.32 23.82
CA PRO A 216 9.33 0.04 22.39
C PRO A 216 10.33 -1.07 22.06
N LEU A 217 11.28 -1.36 22.95
CA LEU A 217 12.25 -2.43 22.79
C LEU A 217 11.72 -3.72 23.41
N ILE A 218 11.75 -4.80 22.64
CA ILE A 218 11.33 -6.13 23.11
C ILE A 218 12.59 -6.97 23.30
N PRO A 219 13.03 -7.23 24.55
CA PRO A 219 14.13 -8.13 24.84
C PRO A 219 13.85 -9.56 24.33
N THR A 220 14.93 -10.32 24.04
CA THR A 220 14.75 -11.70 23.55
C THR A 220 14.11 -12.59 24.63
N ASP A 221 14.45 -12.37 25.88
CA ASP A 221 13.92 -13.14 27.01
C ASP A 221 12.42 -12.87 27.18
N ASP A 222 11.98 -11.60 27.11
CA ASP A 222 10.56 -11.23 27.16
C ASP A 222 9.77 -11.87 26.01
N LEU A 223 10.37 -11.90 24.80
CA LEU A 223 9.76 -12.58 23.67
C LEU A 223 9.63 -14.08 23.89
N LEU A 224 10.65 -14.73 24.47
CA LEU A 224 10.62 -16.15 24.79
C LEU A 224 9.63 -16.45 25.92
N ASP A 225 9.52 -15.59 26.93
CA ASP A 225 8.54 -15.70 28.01
C ASP A 225 7.12 -15.57 27.50
N ALA A 226 6.87 -14.65 26.57
CA ALA A 226 5.57 -14.49 25.93
C ALA A 226 5.14 -15.73 25.11
N LEU A 227 6.08 -16.55 24.63
CA LEU A 227 5.79 -17.82 23.99
C LEU A 227 5.27 -18.89 24.96
N GLY A 228 5.44 -18.73 26.26
CA GLY A 228 4.92 -19.59 27.32
C GLY A 228 5.24 -21.06 27.11
N VAL A 229 4.21 -21.88 27.00
CA VAL A 229 4.37 -23.36 26.82
C VAL A 229 5.07 -23.76 25.52
N GLN A 230 5.25 -22.84 24.58
CA GLN A 230 5.95 -23.11 23.32
C GLN A 230 7.47 -22.85 23.40
N THR A 231 7.95 -22.19 24.45
CA THR A 231 9.36 -21.85 24.63
C THR A 231 10.30 -23.09 24.54
N PRO A 232 10.00 -24.25 25.16
CA PRO A 232 10.85 -25.42 25.01
C PRO A 232 10.93 -25.94 23.57
N THR A 233 9.84 -25.83 22.81
CA THR A 233 9.80 -26.26 21.39
C THR A 233 10.65 -25.33 20.53
N VAL A 234 10.53 -24.03 20.73
CA VAL A 234 11.35 -23.01 20.03
C VAL A 234 12.84 -23.25 20.39
N GLY A 235 13.16 -23.42 21.66
CA GLY A 235 14.52 -23.72 22.12
C GLY A 235 15.08 -24.98 21.47
N GLY A 236 14.29 -26.06 21.39
CA GLY A 236 14.68 -27.29 20.71
C GLY A 236 14.96 -27.13 19.22
N LEU A 237 14.20 -26.28 18.52
CA LEU A 237 14.47 -25.96 17.12
C LEU A 237 15.76 -25.16 16.95
N LEU A 238 15.98 -24.14 17.78
CA LEU A 238 17.21 -23.35 17.80
C LEU A 238 18.45 -24.20 18.11
N THR A 239 18.36 -25.06 19.12
CA THR A 239 19.43 -26.02 19.47
C THR A 239 19.74 -26.99 18.32
N ALA A 240 18.72 -27.35 17.53
CA ALA A 240 18.90 -28.16 16.33
C ALA A 240 19.46 -27.37 15.13
N GLY A 241 19.90 -26.14 15.33
CA GLY A 241 20.45 -25.26 14.26
C GLY A 241 19.42 -24.72 13.29
N ARG A 242 18.14 -24.66 13.68
CA ARG A 242 17.04 -24.22 12.81
C ARG A 242 16.56 -22.83 13.23
N PRO A 243 16.47 -21.88 12.28
CA PRO A 243 15.86 -20.60 12.57
C PRO A 243 14.36 -20.75 12.85
N VAL A 244 13.84 -19.87 13.69
CA VAL A 244 12.42 -19.77 14.01
C VAL A 244 11.95 -18.34 13.76
N LEU A 245 10.78 -18.21 13.15
CA LEU A 245 10.12 -16.94 12.94
C LEU A 245 9.01 -16.77 13.99
N VAL A 246 9.04 -15.69 14.76
CA VAL A 246 7.95 -15.32 15.67
C VAL A 246 7.20 -14.17 15.05
N ALA A 247 5.95 -14.38 14.70
CA ALA A 247 5.04 -13.29 14.33
C ALA A 247 4.35 -12.80 15.61
N ALA A 248 4.53 -11.55 15.95
CA ALA A 248 4.00 -10.96 17.16
C ALA A 248 2.97 -9.88 16.85
N ARG A 249 1.81 -9.93 17.51
CA ARG A 249 0.90 -8.81 17.65
C ARG A 249 1.20 -8.10 18.96
N TYR A 250 1.10 -6.80 18.95
CA TYR A 250 1.21 -5.96 20.13
C TYR A 250 0.19 -4.83 20.08
N SER A 251 -0.06 -4.21 21.21
CA SER A 251 -0.92 -3.03 21.28
C SER A 251 -0.26 -1.90 22.06
N ARG A 252 -0.66 -0.67 21.76
CA ARG A 252 -0.37 0.52 22.54
C ARG A 252 -1.58 1.46 22.47
N ALA A 253 -2.09 1.87 23.62
CA ALA A 253 -3.27 2.74 23.74
C ALA A 253 -4.47 2.25 22.90
N GLY A 254 -4.69 0.94 22.87
CA GLY A 254 -5.81 0.32 22.13
C GLY A 254 -5.60 0.19 20.61
N VAL A 255 -4.46 0.62 20.08
CA VAL A 255 -4.10 0.42 18.66
C VAL A 255 -3.17 -0.79 18.54
N HIS A 256 -3.39 -1.63 17.53
CA HIS A 256 -2.64 -2.87 17.32
C HIS A 256 -1.63 -2.74 16.19
N GLY A 257 -0.44 -3.31 16.41
CA GLY A 257 0.62 -3.47 15.42
C GLY A 257 1.04 -4.92 15.27
N LEU A 258 1.78 -5.21 14.21
CA LEU A 258 2.36 -6.52 13.93
C LEU A 258 3.85 -6.39 13.65
N MET A 259 4.64 -7.28 14.20
CA MET A 259 6.08 -7.36 13.94
C MET A 259 6.55 -8.81 13.92
N GLY A 260 7.55 -9.11 13.12
CA GLY A 260 8.20 -10.42 13.10
C GLY A 260 9.56 -10.38 13.75
N PHE A 261 9.94 -11.48 14.39
CA PHE A 261 11.28 -11.70 14.90
C PHE A 261 11.87 -12.96 14.27
N TRP A 262 12.99 -12.80 13.62
CA TRP A 262 13.79 -13.90 13.13
C TRP A 262 14.80 -14.30 14.20
N LEU A 263 14.63 -15.49 14.76
CA LEU A 263 15.53 -16.07 15.74
C LEU A 263 16.46 -17.07 15.04
N GLU A 264 17.75 -16.89 15.16
CA GLU A 264 18.75 -17.76 14.55
C GLU A 264 19.85 -18.11 15.56
N PRO A 265 20.19 -19.39 15.71
CA PRO A 265 21.25 -19.79 16.63
C PRO A 265 22.62 -19.30 16.13
N GLN A 266 23.41 -18.73 17.02
CA GLN A 266 24.80 -18.33 16.76
C GLN A 266 25.70 -18.66 17.94
N GLY A 267 26.58 -19.65 17.77
CA GLY A 267 27.40 -20.17 18.91
C GLY A 267 26.48 -20.65 20.04
N ASP A 268 26.72 -20.19 21.24
CA ASP A 268 25.91 -20.51 22.43
C ASP A 268 24.72 -19.58 22.64
N GLY A 269 24.50 -18.60 21.72
CA GLY A 269 23.43 -17.61 21.80
C GLY A 269 22.45 -17.65 20.63
N VAL A 270 21.53 -16.69 20.66
CA VAL A 270 20.53 -16.50 19.64
C VAL A 270 20.66 -15.07 19.07
N ILE A 271 20.88 -14.97 17.76
CA ILE A 271 20.72 -13.70 17.06
C ILE A 271 19.24 -13.47 16.83
N ARG A 272 18.80 -12.28 17.16
CA ARG A 272 17.46 -11.77 16.85
C ARG A 272 17.54 -10.62 15.84
N GLY A 273 16.69 -10.65 14.84
CA GLY A 273 16.45 -9.51 13.97
C GLY A 273 14.97 -9.32 13.74
N CYS A 274 14.49 -8.10 13.71
CA CYS A 274 13.08 -7.81 13.41
C CYS A 274 12.83 -7.74 11.91
N LEU A 275 11.57 -7.96 11.53
CA LEU A 275 11.08 -7.80 10.17
C LEU A 275 9.61 -7.37 10.19
N PRO A 276 9.16 -6.60 9.21
CA PRO A 276 7.75 -6.23 9.07
C PRO A 276 6.87 -7.46 8.87
N VAL A 277 5.73 -7.49 9.54
CA VAL A 277 4.61 -8.40 9.27
C VAL A 277 3.46 -7.58 8.72
N VAL A 278 2.99 -7.93 7.54
CA VAL A 278 1.93 -7.22 6.85
C VAL A 278 0.72 -8.13 6.69
N GLU A 279 -0.40 -7.71 7.23
CA GLU A 279 -1.69 -8.32 7.02
C GLU A 279 -2.24 -7.81 5.69
N ARG A 280 -2.31 -8.69 4.67
CA ARG A 280 -2.62 -8.31 3.28
C ARG A 280 -3.94 -7.56 3.18
N GLU A 281 -5.02 -8.20 3.61
CA GLU A 281 -6.37 -7.65 3.52
C GLU A 281 -6.50 -6.31 4.26
N ALA A 282 -6.10 -6.25 5.53
CA ALA A 282 -6.17 -5.03 6.32
C ALA A 282 -5.28 -3.91 5.76
N SER A 283 -4.10 -4.25 5.22
CA SER A 283 -3.19 -3.28 4.59
C SER A 283 -3.77 -2.69 3.30
N GLN A 284 -4.42 -3.51 2.48
CA GLN A 284 -5.07 -3.07 1.25
C GLN A 284 -6.31 -2.23 1.57
N HIS A 285 -7.17 -2.71 2.48
CA HIS A 285 -8.38 -2.00 2.90
C HIS A 285 -8.07 -0.59 3.43
N ARG A 286 -7.06 -0.45 4.31
CA ARG A 286 -6.64 0.88 4.81
C ARG A 286 -6.19 1.85 3.72
N ARG A 287 -5.75 1.36 2.56
CA ARG A 287 -5.28 2.14 1.40
C ARG A 287 -6.30 2.25 0.27
N ALA A 288 -7.41 1.53 0.35
CA ALA A 288 -8.46 1.55 -0.66
C ALA A 288 -9.29 2.86 -0.65
N GLY A 289 -9.10 3.70 0.35
CA GLY A 289 -9.75 5.00 0.50
C GLY A 289 -10.90 4.96 1.51
N TRP A 290 -11.48 6.13 1.76
CA TRP A 290 -12.51 6.30 2.81
C TRP A 290 -13.84 5.61 2.50
N HIS A 291 -14.11 5.26 1.24
CA HIS A 291 -15.33 4.54 0.85
C HIS A 291 -15.25 3.03 1.09
N ALA A 292 -14.06 2.45 1.23
CA ALA A 292 -13.84 1.00 1.20
C ALA A 292 -14.78 0.23 2.14
N SER A 293 -14.97 0.71 3.37
CA SER A 293 -15.84 0.04 4.36
C SER A 293 -17.33 0.09 4.01
N SER A 294 -17.80 1.16 3.34
CA SER A 294 -19.21 1.35 3.00
C SER A 294 -19.62 0.62 1.73
N ILE A 295 -18.64 0.21 0.90
CA ILE A 295 -18.89 -0.43 -0.39
C ILE A 295 -18.44 -1.89 -0.47
N ALA A 296 -17.80 -2.42 0.58
CA ALA A 296 -17.23 -3.77 0.58
C ALA A 296 -18.26 -4.88 0.26
N ASP A 297 -19.48 -4.73 0.77
CA ASP A 297 -20.58 -5.67 0.55
C ASP A 297 -21.47 -5.32 -0.65
N ARG A 298 -21.07 -4.31 -1.44
CA ARG A 298 -21.83 -3.91 -2.61
C ARG A 298 -21.52 -4.79 -3.81
N THR A 299 -22.56 -5.06 -4.59
CA THR A 299 -22.51 -5.90 -5.78
C THR A 299 -22.50 -5.03 -7.04
N VAL A 300 -21.46 -5.13 -7.85
CA VAL A 300 -21.29 -4.30 -9.05
C VAL A 300 -21.06 -5.15 -10.29
N THR A 301 -21.63 -4.70 -11.39
CA THR A 301 -21.31 -5.25 -12.71
C THR A 301 -20.78 -4.18 -13.65
N VAL A 302 -19.66 -4.46 -14.32
CA VAL A 302 -19.14 -3.68 -15.44
C VAL A 302 -19.40 -4.46 -16.72
N ILE A 303 -20.10 -3.83 -17.67
CA ILE A 303 -20.38 -4.37 -19.00
C ILE A 303 -19.38 -3.74 -19.98
N GLY A 304 -18.63 -4.58 -20.69
CA GLY A 304 -17.51 -4.17 -21.55
C GLY A 304 -16.21 -4.08 -20.75
N ALA A 305 -15.24 -4.92 -21.12
CA ALA A 305 -13.88 -4.93 -20.58
C ALA A 305 -12.87 -4.36 -21.59
N GLY A 306 -13.31 -3.39 -22.39
CA GLY A 306 -12.45 -2.68 -23.33
C GLY A 306 -11.55 -1.66 -22.64
N SER A 307 -11.16 -0.62 -23.37
CA SER A 307 -10.25 0.43 -22.89
C SER A 307 -10.77 1.11 -21.62
N ILE A 308 -12.03 1.54 -21.58
CA ILE A 308 -12.62 2.21 -20.40
C ILE A 308 -12.95 1.19 -19.31
N GLY A 309 -13.70 0.14 -19.65
CA GLY A 309 -14.23 -0.80 -18.66
C GLY A 309 -13.16 -1.61 -17.92
N SER A 310 -12.02 -1.89 -18.54
CA SER A 310 -10.89 -2.54 -17.86
C SER A 310 -10.33 -1.69 -16.73
N TYR A 311 -10.22 -0.36 -16.93
CA TYR A 311 -9.78 0.57 -15.87
C TYR A 311 -10.88 0.86 -14.85
N VAL A 312 -12.15 0.98 -15.26
CA VAL A 312 -13.27 1.13 -14.31
C VAL A 312 -13.32 -0.07 -13.37
N ALA A 313 -13.26 -1.29 -13.90
CA ALA A 313 -13.24 -2.51 -13.09
C ALA A 313 -12.02 -2.57 -12.16
N ASP A 314 -10.83 -2.22 -12.66
CA ASP A 314 -9.60 -2.15 -11.87
C ASP A 314 -9.69 -1.13 -10.73
N LEU A 315 -10.21 0.06 -10.99
CA LEU A 315 -10.38 1.12 -10.00
C LEU A 315 -11.41 0.74 -8.93
N LEU A 316 -12.56 0.17 -9.32
CA LEU A 316 -13.59 -0.29 -8.38
C LEU A 316 -13.06 -1.42 -7.48
N HIS A 317 -12.36 -2.39 -8.05
CA HIS A 317 -11.73 -3.47 -7.29
C HIS A 317 -10.70 -2.92 -6.28
N ARG A 318 -9.82 -2.01 -6.69
CA ARG A 318 -8.84 -1.36 -5.80
C ARG A 318 -9.48 -0.53 -4.70
N SER A 319 -10.66 0.02 -4.96
CA SER A 319 -11.41 0.82 -4.00
C SER A 319 -12.19 0.00 -2.99
N GLY A 320 -12.14 -1.35 -3.08
CA GLY A 320 -12.74 -2.25 -2.11
C GLY A 320 -14.11 -2.82 -2.51
N VAL A 321 -14.49 -2.78 -3.80
CA VAL A 321 -15.66 -3.54 -4.28
C VAL A 321 -15.25 -5.01 -4.41
N HIS A 322 -15.80 -5.87 -3.56
CA HIS A 322 -15.41 -7.28 -3.48
C HIS A 322 -16.25 -8.19 -4.38
N ASP A 323 -17.54 -7.90 -4.57
CA ASP A 323 -18.41 -8.63 -5.52
C ASP A 323 -18.50 -7.86 -6.84
N LEU A 324 -17.50 -8.05 -7.70
CA LEU A 324 -17.39 -7.39 -8.99
C LEU A 324 -17.45 -8.39 -10.13
N HIS A 325 -18.46 -8.23 -11.01
CA HIS A 325 -18.60 -8.98 -12.25
C HIS A 325 -18.17 -8.12 -13.44
N VAL A 326 -17.52 -8.74 -14.43
CA VAL A 326 -17.11 -8.08 -15.68
C VAL A 326 -17.60 -8.92 -16.85
N HIS A 327 -18.37 -8.31 -17.74
CA HIS A 327 -18.96 -8.96 -18.93
C HIS A 327 -18.26 -8.50 -20.20
N ASP A 328 -17.63 -9.42 -20.91
CA ASP A 328 -17.05 -9.21 -22.23
C ASP A 328 -16.78 -10.55 -22.92
N SER A 329 -16.90 -10.61 -24.24
CA SER A 329 -16.59 -11.81 -25.05
C SER A 329 -15.55 -11.57 -26.14
N ASP A 330 -14.88 -10.41 -26.13
CA ASP A 330 -13.84 -10.10 -27.10
C ASP A 330 -12.48 -10.62 -26.63
N LEU A 331 -11.59 -10.88 -27.59
CA LEU A 331 -10.19 -11.23 -27.30
C LEU A 331 -9.36 -9.96 -27.05
N LEU A 332 -8.41 -10.08 -26.12
CA LEU A 332 -7.39 -9.06 -25.91
C LEU A 332 -6.30 -9.20 -26.97
N LEU A 333 -6.21 -8.21 -27.86
CA LEU A 333 -5.20 -8.13 -28.91
C LEU A 333 -3.98 -7.28 -28.48
N PRO A 334 -2.80 -7.46 -29.12
CA PRO A 334 -1.62 -6.67 -28.78
C PRO A 334 -1.84 -5.16 -28.86
N GLY A 335 -2.57 -4.66 -29.87
CA GLY A 335 -2.88 -3.25 -30.03
C GLY A 335 -3.74 -2.66 -28.91
N ASN A 336 -4.53 -3.48 -28.23
CA ASN A 336 -5.34 -3.02 -27.09
C ASN A 336 -4.49 -2.60 -25.89
N LEU A 337 -3.28 -3.14 -25.71
CA LEU A 337 -2.44 -2.90 -24.54
C LEU A 337 -2.11 -1.42 -24.30
N VAL A 338 -2.13 -0.62 -25.34
CA VAL A 338 -1.90 0.85 -25.23
C VAL A 338 -2.95 1.52 -24.35
N ARG A 339 -4.17 0.96 -24.30
CA ARG A 339 -5.33 1.53 -23.62
C ARG A 339 -6.08 0.54 -22.73
N HIS A 340 -5.43 -0.55 -22.30
CA HIS A 340 -6.07 -1.59 -21.50
C HIS A 340 -5.30 -1.83 -20.20
N ALA A 341 -6.02 -2.12 -19.11
CA ALA A 341 -5.42 -2.35 -17.79
C ALA A 341 -4.60 -3.65 -17.69
N ALA A 342 -4.82 -4.61 -18.59
CA ALA A 342 -4.09 -5.88 -18.63
C ALA A 342 -2.67 -5.72 -19.20
N SER A 343 -1.81 -6.71 -18.94
CA SER A 343 -0.43 -6.78 -19.44
C SER A 343 -0.31 -7.67 -20.67
N ALA A 344 0.89 -7.66 -21.28
CA ALA A 344 1.20 -8.53 -22.42
C ALA A 344 1.06 -10.03 -22.12
N ALA A 345 1.11 -10.43 -20.86
CA ALA A 345 0.93 -11.83 -20.46
C ALA A 345 -0.50 -12.36 -20.70
N GLN A 346 -1.49 -11.48 -20.83
CA GLN A 346 -2.90 -11.82 -21.06
C GLN A 346 -3.32 -11.72 -22.53
N VAL A 347 -2.43 -11.35 -23.44
CA VAL A 347 -2.75 -11.30 -24.89
C VAL A 347 -3.24 -12.64 -25.38
N GLY A 348 -4.37 -12.65 -26.08
CA GLY A 348 -5.05 -13.85 -26.56
C GLY A 348 -6.10 -14.44 -25.61
N ALA A 349 -6.22 -13.93 -24.36
CA ALA A 349 -7.32 -14.24 -23.46
C ALA A 349 -8.58 -13.44 -23.80
N MET A 350 -9.74 -13.88 -23.32
CA MET A 350 -10.94 -13.02 -23.31
C MET A 350 -10.68 -11.78 -22.45
N LYS A 351 -11.16 -10.60 -22.87
CA LYS A 351 -10.92 -9.33 -22.15
C LYS A 351 -11.40 -9.38 -20.69
N ALA A 352 -12.58 -9.99 -20.44
CA ALA A 352 -13.08 -10.17 -19.07
C ALA A 352 -12.14 -11.05 -18.22
N ASP A 353 -11.62 -12.15 -18.78
CA ASP A 353 -10.64 -13.01 -18.11
C ASP A 353 -9.32 -12.29 -17.87
N ALA A 354 -8.86 -11.49 -18.83
CA ALA A 354 -7.63 -10.69 -18.68
C ALA A 354 -7.73 -9.68 -17.52
N VAL A 355 -8.89 -9.05 -17.35
CA VAL A 355 -9.16 -8.14 -16.22
C VAL A 355 -9.16 -8.91 -14.89
N ARG A 356 -9.87 -10.05 -14.83
CA ARG A 356 -9.87 -10.94 -13.67
C ARG A 356 -8.45 -11.36 -13.28
N ASP A 357 -7.66 -11.85 -14.22
CA ASP A 357 -6.32 -12.36 -13.96
C ASP A 357 -5.35 -11.26 -13.54
N THR A 358 -5.51 -10.05 -14.08
CA THR A 358 -4.76 -8.86 -13.66
C THR A 358 -5.10 -8.47 -12.21
N ALA A 359 -6.37 -8.46 -11.85
CA ALA A 359 -6.81 -8.21 -10.48
C ALA A 359 -6.30 -9.29 -9.51
N ALA A 360 -6.41 -10.57 -9.87
CA ALA A 360 -5.95 -11.70 -9.05
C ALA A 360 -4.44 -11.73 -8.82
N GLN A 361 -3.62 -11.19 -9.73
CA GLN A 361 -2.18 -11.02 -9.52
C GLN A 361 -1.86 -10.01 -8.41
N ARG A 362 -2.72 -9.02 -8.22
CA ARG A 362 -2.59 -7.99 -7.19
C ARG A 362 -3.20 -8.45 -5.87
N ASP A 363 -4.41 -8.96 -5.94
CA ASP A 363 -5.15 -9.45 -4.78
C ASP A 363 -5.97 -10.71 -5.13
N PRO A 364 -5.47 -11.89 -4.75
CA PRO A 364 -6.19 -13.13 -4.98
C PRO A 364 -7.36 -13.36 -4.00
N SER A 365 -7.49 -12.56 -2.94
CA SER A 365 -8.51 -12.73 -1.91
C SER A 365 -9.91 -12.34 -2.42
N TRP A 366 -9.96 -11.39 -3.35
CA TRP A 366 -11.19 -10.84 -3.92
C TRP A 366 -11.19 -10.98 -5.44
N PRO A 367 -11.47 -12.17 -6.00
CA PRO A 367 -11.40 -12.38 -7.43
C PRO A 367 -12.58 -11.69 -8.14
N ILE A 368 -12.27 -10.98 -9.24
CA ILE A 368 -13.29 -10.52 -10.18
C ILE A 368 -13.92 -11.73 -10.86
N THR A 369 -15.25 -11.70 -11.03
CA THR A 369 -15.96 -12.75 -11.79
C THR A 369 -16.08 -12.35 -13.26
N ALA A 370 -15.35 -13.03 -14.13
CA ALA A 370 -15.48 -12.86 -15.58
C ALA A 370 -16.74 -13.57 -16.11
N ARG A 371 -17.47 -12.91 -17.01
CA ARG A 371 -18.72 -13.37 -17.62
C ARG A 371 -18.72 -13.09 -19.13
N PRO A 372 -19.46 -13.89 -19.94
CA PRO A 372 -19.67 -13.57 -21.34
C PRO A 372 -20.51 -12.28 -21.48
N ARG A 373 -20.52 -11.71 -22.69
CA ARG A 373 -21.36 -10.52 -22.97
C ARG A 373 -22.84 -10.79 -22.71
N ILE A 374 -23.57 -9.76 -22.38
CA ILE A 374 -25.04 -9.78 -22.24
C ILE A 374 -25.67 -9.86 -23.63
N ASN A 375 -26.61 -10.79 -23.80
CA ASN A 375 -27.19 -11.07 -25.11
C ASN A 375 -28.71 -10.91 -25.18
N SER A 376 -29.40 -10.71 -24.06
CA SER A 376 -30.86 -10.61 -24.05
C SER A 376 -31.37 -9.54 -23.08
N LEU A 377 -32.57 -9.03 -23.39
CA LEU A 377 -33.25 -8.07 -22.53
C LEU A 377 -33.59 -8.67 -21.15
N ALA A 378 -33.98 -9.96 -21.11
CA ALA A 378 -34.27 -10.64 -19.85
C ALA A 378 -33.04 -10.69 -18.94
N GLU A 379 -31.89 -11.05 -19.48
CA GLU A 379 -30.61 -11.06 -18.74
C GLU A 379 -30.24 -9.66 -18.23
N ALA A 380 -30.41 -8.62 -19.05
CA ALA A 380 -30.14 -7.24 -18.66
C ALA A 380 -31.09 -6.76 -17.52
N VAL A 381 -32.37 -7.13 -17.58
CA VAL A 381 -33.34 -6.81 -16.51
C VAL A 381 -33.00 -7.52 -15.20
N GLU A 382 -32.68 -8.81 -15.24
CA GLU A 382 -32.24 -9.55 -14.06
C GLU A 382 -30.98 -8.93 -13.47
N LEU A 383 -29.99 -8.62 -14.30
CA LEU A 383 -28.75 -7.97 -13.86
C LEU A 383 -29.01 -6.66 -13.11
N LEU A 384 -29.86 -5.79 -13.66
CA LEU A 384 -30.19 -4.54 -13.00
C LEU A 384 -30.95 -4.73 -11.68
N ARG A 385 -31.77 -5.78 -11.58
CA ARG A 385 -32.51 -6.09 -10.33
C ARG A 385 -31.61 -6.63 -9.24
N ASP A 386 -30.66 -7.48 -9.60
CA ASP A 386 -29.83 -8.26 -8.67
C ASP A 386 -28.59 -7.51 -8.20
N ARG A 387 -28.16 -6.45 -8.91
CA ARG A 387 -26.96 -5.69 -8.58
C ARG A 387 -27.26 -4.33 -7.95
N ASP A 388 -26.40 -3.90 -7.03
CA ASP A 388 -26.49 -2.55 -6.48
C ASP A 388 -26.20 -1.50 -7.55
N LEU A 389 -25.26 -1.79 -8.46
CA LEU A 389 -24.91 -0.90 -9.56
C LEU A 389 -24.45 -1.68 -10.80
N VAL A 390 -24.88 -1.18 -11.97
CA VAL A 390 -24.38 -1.62 -13.28
C VAL A 390 -23.71 -0.45 -13.97
N VAL A 391 -22.50 -0.68 -14.51
CA VAL A 391 -21.74 0.31 -15.28
C VAL A 391 -21.53 -0.22 -16.69
N ASP A 392 -22.11 0.44 -17.68
CA ASP A 392 -21.89 0.13 -19.10
C ASP A 392 -20.72 0.94 -19.66
N CYS A 393 -19.68 0.22 -20.12
CA CYS A 393 -18.48 0.78 -20.73
C CYS A 393 -18.25 0.25 -22.15
N THR A 394 -19.29 -0.28 -22.81
CA THR A 394 -19.14 -0.95 -24.11
C THR A 394 -18.91 0.01 -25.27
N GLY A 395 -19.48 1.22 -25.22
CA GLY A 395 -19.59 2.11 -26.37
C GLY A 395 -20.42 1.51 -27.54
N ASP A 396 -21.08 0.36 -27.32
CA ASP A 396 -21.94 -0.28 -28.34
C ASP A 396 -23.38 0.26 -28.22
N ARG A 397 -23.84 0.92 -29.28
CA ARG A 397 -25.20 1.49 -29.35
C ARG A 397 -26.30 0.45 -29.11
N ARG A 398 -26.09 -0.81 -29.49
CA ARG A 398 -27.06 -1.90 -29.25
C ARG A 398 -27.18 -2.22 -27.79
N ILE A 399 -26.04 -2.32 -27.08
CA ILE A 399 -26.01 -2.53 -25.62
C ILE A 399 -26.62 -1.33 -24.91
N TRP A 400 -26.29 -0.11 -25.32
CA TRP A 400 -26.90 1.10 -24.80
C TRP A 400 -28.45 1.05 -24.85
N HIS A 401 -29.04 0.74 -26.02
CA HIS A 401 -30.49 0.64 -26.16
C HIS A 401 -31.08 -0.52 -25.36
N LEU A 402 -30.37 -1.66 -25.31
CA LEU A 402 -30.76 -2.82 -24.50
C LEU A 402 -30.82 -2.45 -23.01
N MET A 403 -29.79 -1.79 -22.50
CA MET A 403 -29.71 -1.39 -21.09
C MET A 403 -30.73 -0.33 -20.72
N ARG A 404 -31.02 0.62 -21.59
CA ARG A 404 -32.10 1.60 -21.37
C ARG A 404 -33.46 0.91 -21.25
N ALA A 405 -33.80 0.03 -22.18
CA ALA A 405 -35.07 -0.71 -22.12
C ALA A 405 -35.13 -1.59 -20.86
N ALA A 406 -34.01 -2.21 -20.45
CA ALA A 406 -33.94 -2.98 -19.23
C ALA A 406 -34.09 -2.11 -17.97
N ALA A 407 -33.53 -0.92 -17.95
CA ALA A 407 -33.61 0.05 -16.87
C ALA A 407 -35.06 0.51 -16.64
N ASP A 408 -35.79 0.83 -17.73
CA ASP A 408 -37.21 1.19 -17.67
C ASP A 408 -38.06 0.04 -17.08
N ILE A 409 -37.79 -1.22 -17.47
CA ILE A 409 -38.51 -2.41 -16.96
C ILE A 409 -38.13 -2.71 -15.49
N ALA A 410 -36.85 -2.57 -15.15
CA ALA A 410 -36.36 -2.85 -13.81
C ALA A 410 -36.69 -1.74 -12.79
N GLY A 411 -36.98 -0.52 -13.27
CA GLY A 411 -37.16 0.67 -12.44
C GLY A 411 -35.86 1.09 -11.73
N LYS A 412 -34.70 0.85 -12.35
CA LYS A 412 -33.37 1.17 -11.81
C LYS A 412 -32.50 1.89 -12.83
N SER A 413 -31.71 2.84 -12.37
CA SER A 413 -30.71 3.50 -13.21
C SER A 413 -29.42 2.71 -13.29
N PHE A 414 -28.70 2.86 -14.40
CA PHE A 414 -27.32 2.40 -14.58
C PHE A 414 -26.41 3.57 -14.96
N VAL A 415 -25.11 3.38 -14.84
CA VAL A 415 -24.11 4.36 -15.25
C VAL A 415 -23.55 3.95 -16.60
N HIS A 416 -23.54 4.86 -17.58
CA HIS A 416 -22.87 4.67 -18.86
C HIS A 416 -21.64 5.55 -18.93
N VAL A 417 -20.51 4.99 -19.35
CA VAL A 417 -19.22 5.67 -19.41
C VAL A 417 -18.65 5.57 -20.82
N ALA A 418 -18.43 6.69 -21.46
CA ALA A 418 -17.94 6.74 -22.83
C ALA A 418 -16.97 7.90 -23.08
N VAL A 419 -16.03 7.70 -24.00
CA VAL A 419 -15.23 8.77 -24.61
C VAL A 419 -15.88 9.15 -25.92
N MET A 420 -16.24 10.42 -26.05
CA MET A 420 -16.89 10.98 -27.25
C MET A 420 -15.86 11.65 -28.15
N GLY A 421 -16.11 11.64 -29.48
CA GLY A 421 -15.27 12.32 -30.45
C GLY A 421 -13.80 11.89 -30.44
N HIS A 422 -13.53 10.58 -30.19
CA HIS A 422 -12.17 10.02 -30.14
C HIS A 422 -11.22 10.70 -29.13
N GLY A 423 -11.76 11.15 -27.99
CA GLY A 423 -10.98 11.77 -26.92
C GLY A 423 -11.33 13.23 -26.68
N GLN A 424 -12.25 13.82 -27.44
CA GLN A 424 -12.63 15.22 -27.25
C GLN A 424 -13.34 15.43 -25.90
N TYR A 425 -14.26 14.51 -25.54
CA TYR A 425 -15.01 14.56 -24.29
C TYR A 425 -15.01 13.23 -23.58
N GLY A 426 -14.86 13.27 -22.26
CA GLY A 426 -15.15 12.15 -21.36
C GLY A 426 -16.56 12.33 -20.81
N ARG A 427 -17.40 11.28 -20.85
CA ARG A 427 -18.81 11.36 -20.50
C ARG A 427 -19.23 10.23 -19.58
N VAL A 428 -20.02 10.60 -18.57
CA VAL A 428 -20.74 9.69 -17.68
C VAL A 428 -22.21 10.07 -17.70
N ASP A 429 -23.08 9.18 -18.13
CA ASP A 429 -24.53 9.36 -18.09
C ASP A 429 -25.14 8.45 -17.01
N ILE A 430 -26.09 8.94 -16.26
CA ILE A 430 -26.96 8.13 -15.39
C ILE A 430 -28.27 7.92 -16.13
N CYS A 431 -28.63 6.69 -16.39
CA CYS A 431 -29.75 6.32 -17.29
C CYS A 431 -30.72 5.33 -16.61
N PRO A 432 -32.02 5.71 -16.46
CA PRO A 432 -32.51 7.08 -16.59
C PRO A 432 -31.90 8.01 -15.54
N PRO A 433 -31.91 9.34 -15.75
CA PRO A 433 -31.44 10.30 -14.76
C PRO A 433 -32.17 10.17 -13.43
N LEU A 434 -31.44 10.47 -12.34
CA LEU A 434 -32.02 10.45 -10.99
C LEU A 434 -32.95 11.64 -10.77
N ASP A 435 -33.89 11.49 -9.84
CA ASP A 435 -34.79 12.54 -9.37
C ASP A 435 -35.59 13.26 -10.48
N GLY A 436 -35.80 12.58 -11.62
CA GLY A 436 -36.54 13.15 -12.77
C GLY A 436 -35.79 14.27 -13.50
N ALA A 437 -34.48 14.35 -13.37
CA ALA A 437 -33.67 15.32 -14.09
C ALA A 437 -33.68 15.05 -15.60
N GLU A 438 -33.44 16.11 -16.37
CA GLU A 438 -33.25 15.95 -17.81
C GLU A 438 -31.89 15.29 -18.12
N PRO A 439 -31.81 14.46 -19.17
CA PRO A 439 -30.55 13.91 -19.65
C PRO A 439 -29.54 15.01 -20.01
N LEU A 440 -28.25 14.68 -19.99
CA LEU A 440 -27.21 15.60 -20.46
C LEU A 440 -27.39 15.93 -21.94
N ASP A 441 -27.13 17.19 -22.31
CA ASP A 441 -27.05 17.61 -23.69
C ASP A 441 -26.00 16.82 -24.50
N GLU A 442 -26.14 16.80 -25.82
CA GLU A 442 -25.12 16.21 -26.69
C GLU A 442 -23.83 17.05 -26.68
N ASP A 443 -22.67 16.35 -26.61
CA ASP A 443 -21.37 17.02 -26.69
C ASP A 443 -21.13 17.53 -28.12
N PRO A 444 -20.55 18.73 -28.32
CA PRO A 444 -20.25 19.28 -29.62
C PRO A 444 -18.98 18.64 -30.22
N VAL A 445 -19.05 17.34 -30.55
CA VAL A 445 -17.93 16.61 -31.11
C VAL A 445 -17.64 16.97 -32.55
N VAL A 446 -16.37 17.15 -32.89
CA VAL A 446 -15.90 17.29 -34.26
C VAL A 446 -15.60 15.91 -34.84
N GLY A 447 -16.13 15.60 -36.00
CA GLY A 447 -15.92 14.29 -36.64
C GLY A 447 -14.45 14.10 -37.05
N VAL A 448 -13.86 12.98 -36.60
CA VAL A 448 -12.51 12.54 -37.01
C VAL A 448 -12.66 11.39 -37.99
N ALA A 449 -12.04 11.52 -39.17
CA ALA A 449 -12.06 10.46 -40.17
C ALA A 449 -11.16 9.30 -39.72
N LEU A 450 -11.72 8.08 -39.63
CA LEU A 450 -10.96 6.88 -39.37
C LEU A 450 -10.36 6.34 -40.68
N THR A 451 -9.04 6.25 -40.76
CA THR A 451 -8.33 5.87 -41.97
C THR A 451 -7.58 4.54 -41.84
N GLU A 452 -7.48 4.01 -40.60
CA GLU A 452 -6.76 2.78 -40.29
C GLU A 452 -7.70 1.72 -39.76
N TRP A 453 -7.42 0.45 -40.11
CA TRP A 453 -8.24 -0.70 -39.76
C TRP A 453 -7.34 -1.83 -39.28
N GLU A 454 -7.71 -2.52 -38.20
CA GLU A 454 -7.01 -3.66 -37.66
C GLU A 454 -7.89 -4.92 -37.78
N GLY A 455 -7.29 -6.03 -38.24
CA GLY A 455 -8.00 -7.30 -38.43
C GLY A 455 -8.85 -7.36 -39.69
N GLY A 456 -9.09 -8.55 -40.20
CA GLY A 456 -9.70 -8.81 -41.52
C GLY A 456 -11.18 -8.41 -41.71
N CYS A 457 -11.85 -7.95 -40.67
CA CYS A 457 -13.28 -7.59 -40.68
C CYS A 457 -13.57 -6.11 -40.47
N GLY A 458 -12.55 -5.27 -40.49
CA GLY A 458 -12.78 -3.84 -40.53
C GLY A 458 -13.12 -3.18 -39.20
N ASP A 459 -12.45 -3.57 -38.13
CA ASP A 459 -12.49 -2.80 -36.89
C ASP A 459 -11.63 -1.55 -37.04
N PRO A 460 -12.21 -0.34 -36.99
CA PRO A 460 -11.45 0.89 -37.15
C PRO A 460 -10.52 1.08 -35.93
N VAL A 461 -9.29 1.45 -36.22
CA VAL A 461 -8.35 1.84 -35.16
C VAL A 461 -8.76 3.22 -34.63
N SER A 462 -9.25 3.26 -33.40
CA SER A 462 -9.62 4.53 -32.77
C SER A 462 -8.37 5.33 -32.40
N PRO A 463 -8.23 6.60 -32.81
CA PRO A 463 -7.11 7.46 -32.44
C PRO A 463 -7.21 8.03 -31.01
N THR A 464 -8.18 7.60 -30.21
CA THR A 464 -8.39 8.08 -28.83
C THR A 464 -7.11 7.97 -27.99
N PRO A 465 -6.59 9.08 -27.44
CA PRO A 465 -5.40 9.05 -26.60
C PRO A 465 -5.62 8.23 -25.32
N PRO A 466 -4.60 7.46 -24.84
CA PRO A 466 -4.71 6.71 -23.59
C PRO A 466 -5.12 7.58 -22.39
N ILE A 467 -4.65 8.82 -22.33
CA ILE A 467 -4.99 9.74 -21.23
C ILE A 467 -6.50 10.07 -21.20
N ALA A 468 -7.14 10.27 -22.35
CA ALA A 468 -8.58 10.51 -22.41
C ALA A 468 -9.37 9.30 -21.89
N VAL A 469 -8.90 8.09 -22.20
CA VAL A 469 -9.49 6.85 -21.68
C VAL A 469 -9.37 6.79 -20.16
N LEU A 470 -8.17 7.06 -19.60
CA LEU A 470 -7.92 7.00 -18.16
C LEU A 470 -8.72 8.06 -17.39
N GLU A 471 -8.78 9.29 -17.87
CA GLU A 471 -9.57 10.36 -17.24
C GLU A 471 -11.06 10.01 -17.22
N THR A 472 -11.58 9.50 -18.33
CA THR A 472 -12.99 9.10 -18.43
C THR A 472 -13.28 7.89 -17.54
N ALA A 473 -12.41 6.88 -17.51
CA ALA A 473 -12.56 5.72 -16.63
C ALA A 473 -12.51 6.12 -15.15
N ALA A 474 -11.62 7.04 -14.78
CA ALA A 474 -11.53 7.57 -13.41
C ALA A 474 -12.80 8.37 -13.04
N MET A 475 -13.37 9.14 -13.99
CA MET A 475 -14.63 9.83 -13.79
C MET A 475 -15.78 8.83 -13.57
N GLY A 476 -15.90 7.81 -14.42
CA GLY A 476 -16.90 6.74 -14.28
C GLY A 476 -16.78 5.97 -12.95
N ALA A 477 -15.58 5.57 -12.57
CA ALA A 477 -15.33 4.91 -11.31
C ALA A 477 -15.69 5.79 -10.10
N ARG A 478 -15.38 7.10 -10.15
CA ARG A 478 -15.75 8.06 -9.11
C ARG A 478 -17.28 8.16 -8.96
N PHE A 479 -18.03 8.23 -10.06
CA PHE A 479 -19.49 8.24 -10.03
C PHE A 479 -20.02 6.95 -9.39
N ALA A 480 -19.53 5.80 -9.83
CA ALA A 480 -19.92 4.50 -9.30
C ALA A 480 -19.66 4.41 -7.79
N LEU A 481 -18.47 4.79 -7.32
CA LEU A 481 -18.12 4.76 -5.89
C LEU A 481 -19.03 5.65 -5.05
N ARG A 482 -19.29 6.89 -5.50
CA ARG A 482 -20.17 7.81 -4.78
C ARG A 482 -21.60 7.31 -4.71
N MET A 483 -22.13 6.78 -5.81
CA MET A 483 -23.48 6.17 -5.83
C MET A 483 -23.57 4.97 -4.87
N LEU A 484 -22.57 4.08 -4.88
CA LEU A 484 -22.52 2.92 -3.98
C LEU A 484 -22.42 3.32 -2.50
N ALA A 485 -21.71 4.42 -2.22
CA ALA A 485 -21.61 4.99 -0.88
C ALA A 485 -22.87 5.80 -0.44
N GLY A 486 -23.84 5.96 -1.31
CA GLY A 486 -25.03 6.78 -1.04
C GLY A 486 -24.79 8.28 -1.04
N GLU A 487 -23.71 8.74 -1.67
CA GLU A 487 -23.41 10.17 -1.81
C GLU A 487 -24.17 10.80 -2.98
N GLN A 488 -24.40 12.10 -2.87
CA GLN A 488 -25.00 12.84 -3.98
C GLN A 488 -24.06 12.94 -5.18
N VAL A 489 -24.59 12.65 -6.35
CA VAL A 489 -23.94 12.84 -7.65
C VAL A 489 -24.81 13.75 -8.54
N PRO A 490 -24.25 14.42 -9.55
CA PRO A 490 -25.06 15.08 -10.57
C PRO A 490 -26.08 14.10 -11.14
N PRO A 491 -27.41 14.41 -11.10
CA PRO A 491 -28.45 13.41 -11.32
C PRO A 491 -28.51 12.85 -12.75
N ALA A 492 -28.06 13.61 -13.75
CA ALA A 492 -27.96 13.16 -15.13
C ALA A 492 -26.58 12.62 -15.51
N GLY A 493 -25.57 12.84 -14.65
CA GLY A 493 -24.17 12.51 -14.94
C GLY A 493 -23.31 13.76 -15.15
N GLU A 494 -22.20 13.61 -15.87
CA GLU A 494 -21.24 14.70 -16.15
C GLU A 494 -20.61 14.48 -17.54
N SER A 495 -20.44 15.55 -18.31
CA SER A 495 -19.56 15.57 -19.48
C SER A 495 -18.43 16.56 -19.26
N ARG A 496 -17.24 16.21 -19.72
CA ARG A 496 -16.02 17.01 -19.56
C ARG A 496 -15.24 17.07 -20.85
N ALA A 497 -14.93 18.28 -21.30
CA ALA A 497 -14.00 18.50 -22.41
C ALA A 497 -12.59 18.05 -21.98
N LEU A 498 -11.95 17.19 -22.78
CA LEU A 498 -10.61 16.68 -22.59
C LEU A 498 -9.65 17.25 -23.63
N PHE A 499 -9.94 17.00 -24.91
CA PHE A 499 -9.20 17.51 -26.07
C PHE A 499 -10.18 18.13 -27.11
N PRO A 500 -10.89 19.19 -26.74
CA PRO A 500 -11.97 19.74 -27.63
C PRO A 500 -11.46 20.29 -28.94
N ASP A 501 -10.19 20.70 -29.01
CA ASP A 501 -9.59 21.37 -30.17
C ASP A 501 -8.90 20.40 -31.14
N VAL A 502 -8.94 19.09 -30.87
CA VAL A 502 -8.34 18.08 -31.75
C VAL A 502 -9.36 17.72 -32.83
N ALA A 503 -9.11 18.19 -34.05
CA ALA A 503 -9.86 17.89 -35.28
C ALA A 503 -9.04 16.91 -36.15
#